data_31da845732e68acf81c13ef402b0b94d
#
_entry.id   31da845732e68acf81c13ef402b0b94d
#
_cell.length_a   1.000
_cell.length_b   1.000
_cell.length_c   1.000
_cell.angle_alpha   90.00
_cell.angle_beta   90.00
_cell.angle_gamma   90.00
#
_symmetry.space_group_name_H-M   'P 1'
#
loop_
_entity.id
_entity.type
_entity.pdbx_description
1 polymer ?
#
loop_
_entity_poly.entity_id
_entity_poly.type
_entity_poly.pdbx_seq_one_letter_code
_entity_poly.pdbx_strand_id
1 'polypeptide(L)'
;MLQLVLAAPRSGSGKTTAACALLAALTARGLTPCAFKSGPDYIDPMFHRAVLGVESHNLDLFFSAPQIARALYARHAAGHGAAVVEGAMGYYDGLGGVTDTASAWQLADTLDLPALLVVRPKGASLTLAAELRGLTAFRTPHHIAGILLNDCTQGLCALLKPMLEKETGLPVVGCLPPLPEAAIESRHLGLKTAAEIDDLQRKIQLLSDAAQQTIDWPLLHTLFDRPAPAAVPCTVPPPRVRLAVARDAAFCFTYAETLEALRENGAELCFFSPLADTALPDNIGGLYLPGGYPELYAARLAANAALRAAVKSAVQGGLPTVDRKSVV
;
A
#
# COMPACT_ATOMS: atom_id res chain seq x y z
N MET A 1 -10.04 -13.34 -11.56
CA MET A 1 -9.09 -12.30 -11.07
C MET A 1 -8.60 -12.69 -9.68
N LEU A 2 -7.30 -12.71 -9.46
CA LEU A 2 -6.75 -12.99 -8.13
C LEU A 2 -6.95 -11.79 -7.20
N GLN A 3 -7.61 -11.98 -6.05
CA GLN A 3 -7.95 -10.91 -5.11
C GLN A 3 -7.73 -11.40 -3.68
N LEU A 4 -6.91 -10.69 -2.91
CA LEU A 4 -6.61 -11.08 -1.54
C LEU A 4 -6.27 -9.90 -0.62
N VAL A 5 -6.53 -10.10 0.67
CA VAL A 5 -5.95 -9.27 1.73
C VAL A 5 -4.73 -10.00 2.27
N LEU A 6 -3.56 -9.35 2.17
CA LEU A 6 -2.32 -9.86 2.74
C LEU A 6 -2.21 -9.39 4.18
N ALA A 7 -2.35 -10.30 5.11
CA ALA A 7 -2.40 -10.00 6.54
C ALA A 7 -1.31 -10.78 7.32
N ALA A 8 -1.20 -10.54 8.61
CA ALA A 8 -0.26 -11.27 9.46
C ALA A 8 -0.74 -11.29 10.91
N PRO A 9 -0.28 -12.23 11.73
CA PRO A 9 -0.62 -12.26 13.18
C PRO A 9 -0.15 -11.02 13.93
N ARG A 10 0.95 -10.40 13.49
CA ARG A 10 1.56 -9.24 14.15
C ARG A 10 2.43 -8.41 13.20
N SER A 11 2.82 -7.21 13.63
CA SER A 11 3.85 -6.42 12.95
C SER A 11 5.18 -7.18 12.90
N GLY A 12 5.99 -6.93 11.86
CA GLY A 12 7.29 -7.58 11.69
C GLY A 12 7.23 -9.02 11.13
N SER A 13 6.05 -9.53 10.78
CA SER A 13 5.92 -10.84 10.11
C SER A 13 6.38 -10.85 8.65
N GLY A 14 6.65 -9.66 8.07
CA GLY A 14 7.14 -9.50 6.69
C GLY A 14 6.05 -9.31 5.64
N LYS A 15 4.92 -8.69 6.01
CA LYS A 15 3.82 -8.37 5.05
C LYS A 15 4.32 -7.59 3.84
N THR A 16 5.06 -6.51 4.06
CA THR A 16 5.58 -5.66 2.98
C THR A 16 6.52 -6.43 2.06
N THR A 17 7.41 -7.26 2.61
CA THR A 17 8.27 -8.15 1.81
C THR A 17 7.43 -9.12 0.97
N ALA A 18 6.42 -9.75 1.58
CA ALA A 18 5.52 -10.67 0.88
C ALA A 18 4.66 -9.95 -0.17
N ALA A 19 4.19 -8.72 0.11
CA ALA A 19 3.46 -7.90 -0.85
C ALA A 19 4.33 -7.61 -2.09
N CYS A 20 5.56 -7.14 -1.87
CA CYS A 20 6.51 -6.88 -2.95
C CYS A 20 6.82 -8.14 -3.76
N ALA A 21 7.07 -9.27 -3.08
CA ALA A 21 7.34 -10.55 -3.73
C ALA A 21 6.17 -11.02 -4.60
N LEU A 22 4.94 -10.96 -4.06
CA LEU A 22 3.73 -11.34 -4.78
C LEU A 22 3.45 -10.41 -5.97
N LEU A 23 3.47 -9.08 -5.77
CA LEU A 23 3.21 -8.11 -6.83
C LEU A 23 4.21 -8.27 -7.98
N ALA A 24 5.50 -8.40 -7.68
CA ALA A 24 6.54 -8.59 -8.68
C ALA A 24 6.40 -9.94 -9.40
N ALA A 25 6.12 -11.02 -8.67
CA ALA A 25 5.91 -12.33 -9.28
C ALA A 25 4.66 -12.38 -10.16
N LEU A 26 3.56 -11.73 -9.76
CA LEU A 26 2.34 -11.60 -10.56
C LEU A 26 2.62 -10.85 -11.86
N THR A 27 3.38 -9.74 -11.78
CA THR A 27 3.81 -8.99 -12.97
C THR A 27 4.67 -9.84 -13.89
N ALA A 28 5.66 -10.57 -13.36
CA ALA A 28 6.53 -11.47 -14.12
C ALA A 28 5.76 -12.61 -14.79
N ARG A 29 4.60 -12.99 -14.25
CA ARG A 29 3.68 -14.00 -14.82
C ARG A 29 2.72 -13.41 -15.86
N GLY A 30 2.88 -12.16 -16.25
CA GLY A 30 2.07 -11.48 -17.26
C GLY A 30 0.73 -10.98 -16.76
N LEU A 31 0.50 -10.96 -15.45
CA LEU A 31 -0.66 -10.31 -14.87
C LEU A 31 -0.39 -8.81 -14.71
N THR A 32 -1.45 -8.02 -14.69
CA THR A 32 -1.41 -6.59 -14.37
C THR A 32 -1.95 -6.40 -12.95
N PRO A 33 -1.11 -6.52 -11.91
CA PRO A 33 -1.59 -6.35 -10.54
C PRO A 33 -1.83 -4.87 -10.23
N CYS A 34 -2.79 -4.61 -9.33
CA CYS A 34 -2.89 -3.38 -8.57
C CYS A 34 -2.71 -3.67 -7.08
N ALA A 35 -2.22 -2.69 -6.35
CA ALA A 35 -1.97 -2.78 -4.93
C ALA A 35 -2.84 -1.82 -4.14
N PHE A 36 -3.18 -2.23 -2.92
CA PHE A 36 -3.86 -1.36 -1.96
C PHE A 36 -3.15 -1.47 -0.61
N LYS A 37 -3.05 -0.34 0.09
CA LYS A 37 -2.55 -0.31 1.47
C LYS A 37 -3.68 0.00 2.43
N SER A 38 -3.83 -0.82 3.47
CA SER A 38 -4.74 -0.54 4.58
C SER A 38 -4.20 0.60 5.43
N GLY A 39 -5.06 1.58 5.72
CA GLY A 39 -4.73 2.68 6.61
C GLY A 39 -3.98 3.84 5.96
N PRO A 40 -3.60 4.86 6.76
CA PRO A 40 -3.04 6.13 6.30
C PRO A 40 -1.53 6.06 6.02
N ASP A 41 -1.13 5.24 5.09
CA ASP A 41 0.27 5.04 4.69
C ASP A 41 0.57 5.69 3.34
N TYR A 42 1.55 6.58 3.29
CA TYR A 42 2.02 7.19 2.04
C TYR A 42 3.20 6.44 1.42
N ILE A 43 3.98 5.75 2.24
CA ILE A 43 5.31 5.21 1.87
C ILE A 43 5.15 3.97 1.00
N ASP A 44 4.36 2.97 1.44
CA ASP A 44 4.19 1.73 0.69
C ASP A 44 3.55 1.95 -0.69
N PRO A 45 2.47 2.76 -0.86
CA PRO A 45 1.95 3.07 -2.19
C PRO A 45 2.94 3.82 -3.09
N MET A 46 3.76 4.71 -2.54
CA MET A 46 4.82 5.38 -3.30
C MET A 46 5.88 4.37 -3.76
N PHE A 47 6.26 3.42 -2.90
CA PHE A 47 7.19 2.35 -3.23
C PHE A 47 6.66 1.45 -4.34
N HIS A 48 5.43 1.00 -4.23
CA HIS A 48 4.80 0.16 -5.25
C HIS A 48 4.83 0.83 -6.63
N ARG A 49 4.50 2.12 -6.69
CA ARG A 49 4.55 2.87 -7.95
C ARG A 49 5.96 3.12 -8.48
N ALA A 50 6.87 3.54 -7.61
CA ALA A 50 8.22 3.96 -8.04
C ALA A 50 9.14 2.78 -8.35
N VAL A 51 9.07 1.68 -7.59
CA VAL A 51 10.00 0.57 -7.68
C VAL A 51 9.42 -0.63 -8.41
N LEU A 52 8.14 -0.96 -8.15
CA LEU A 52 7.46 -2.10 -8.78
C LEU A 52 6.75 -1.72 -10.09
N GLY A 53 6.52 -0.42 -10.35
CA GLY A 53 5.69 0.01 -11.48
C GLY A 53 4.22 -0.40 -11.35
N VAL A 54 3.76 -0.72 -10.13
CA VAL A 54 2.40 -1.19 -9.84
C VAL A 54 1.55 -0.03 -9.34
N GLU A 55 0.37 0.14 -9.92
CA GLU A 55 -0.62 1.10 -9.42
C GLU A 55 -1.00 0.74 -7.99
N SER A 56 -1.02 1.74 -7.10
CA SER A 56 -1.23 1.50 -5.68
C SER A 56 -2.03 2.62 -5.03
N HIS A 57 -2.98 2.24 -4.18
CA HIS A 57 -3.99 3.08 -3.56
C HIS A 57 -4.09 2.84 -2.06
N ASN A 58 -4.80 3.72 -1.34
CA ASN A 58 -5.07 3.53 0.08
C ASN A 58 -6.55 3.16 0.29
N LEU A 59 -6.78 2.20 1.19
CA LEU A 59 -8.09 1.87 1.70
C LEU A 59 -8.08 2.05 3.21
N ASP A 60 -8.72 3.12 3.68
CA ASP A 60 -8.65 3.52 5.08
C ASP A 60 -10.06 3.58 5.69
N LEU A 61 -10.34 2.65 6.59
CA LEU A 61 -11.62 2.60 7.31
C LEU A 61 -11.66 3.52 8.54
N PHE A 62 -10.56 4.22 8.85
CA PHE A 62 -10.57 5.25 9.88
C PHE A 62 -11.12 6.58 9.34
N PHE A 63 -10.69 6.98 8.14
CA PHE A 63 -11.12 8.22 7.50
C PHE A 63 -12.35 8.05 6.61
N SER A 64 -12.60 6.83 6.10
CA SER A 64 -13.63 6.58 5.11
C SER A 64 -14.65 5.56 5.60
N ALA A 65 -15.92 5.82 5.30
CA ALA A 65 -16.98 4.84 5.52
C ALA A 65 -16.75 3.58 4.66
N PRO A 66 -17.22 2.39 5.11
CA PRO A 66 -17.07 1.13 4.39
C PRO A 66 -17.52 1.18 2.92
N GLN A 67 -18.58 1.94 2.62
CA GLN A 67 -19.10 2.10 1.25
C GLN A 67 -18.11 2.83 0.35
N ILE A 68 -17.37 3.81 0.88
CA ILE A 68 -16.33 4.54 0.16
C ILE A 68 -15.16 3.62 -0.14
N ALA A 69 -14.71 2.84 0.86
CA ALA A 69 -13.63 1.87 0.67
C ALA A 69 -13.99 0.81 -0.40
N ARG A 70 -15.22 0.30 -0.41
CA ARG A 70 -15.70 -0.61 -1.47
C ARG A 70 -15.71 0.06 -2.84
N ALA A 71 -16.16 1.29 -2.94
CA ALA A 71 -16.22 2.02 -4.21
C ALA A 71 -14.81 2.30 -4.76
N LEU A 72 -13.87 2.71 -3.90
CA LEU A 72 -12.47 2.91 -4.27
C LEU A 72 -11.80 1.59 -4.71
N TYR A 73 -12.01 0.52 -3.94
CA TYR A 73 -11.51 -0.81 -4.33
C TYR A 73 -12.07 -1.24 -5.69
N ALA A 74 -13.38 -1.17 -5.89
CA ALA A 74 -14.01 -1.57 -7.15
C ALA A 74 -13.51 -0.73 -8.33
N ARG A 75 -13.34 0.58 -8.14
CA ARG A 75 -12.84 1.50 -9.16
C ARG A 75 -11.42 1.13 -9.62
N HIS A 76 -10.52 0.96 -8.67
CA HIS A 76 -9.09 0.78 -8.96
C HIS A 76 -8.68 -0.67 -9.19
N ALA A 77 -9.47 -1.64 -8.75
CA ALA A 77 -9.24 -3.05 -9.07
C ALA A 77 -9.80 -3.45 -10.45
N ALA A 78 -10.79 -2.70 -10.97
CA ALA A 78 -11.38 -3.00 -12.27
C ALA A 78 -10.36 -2.90 -13.40
N GLY A 79 -10.35 -3.92 -14.28
CA GLY A 79 -9.41 -3.97 -15.42
C GLY A 79 -8.04 -4.57 -15.11
N HIS A 80 -7.75 -4.85 -13.83
CA HIS A 80 -6.52 -5.53 -13.43
C HIS A 80 -6.68 -7.06 -13.39
N GLY A 81 -5.57 -7.78 -13.54
CA GLY A 81 -5.53 -9.25 -13.44
C GLY A 81 -5.45 -9.76 -12.00
N ALA A 82 -4.95 -8.90 -11.09
CA ALA A 82 -4.84 -9.20 -9.67
C ALA A 82 -4.99 -7.93 -8.82
N ALA A 83 -5.49 -8.09 -7.57
CA ALA A 83 -5.53 -7.04 -6.57
C ALA A 83 -5.00 -7.58 -5.23
N VAL A 84 -3.96 -6.92 -4.71
CA VAL A 84 -3.34 -7.26 -3.42
C VAL A 84 -3.55 -6.12 -2.44
N VAL A 85 -4.30 -6.39 -1.39
CA VAL A 85 -4.56 -5.42 -0.31
C VAL A 85 -3.62 -5.72 0.85
N GLU A 86 -2.58 -4.91 1.05
CA GLU A 86 -1.67 -5.09 2.18
C GLU A 86 -2.27 -4.52 3.47
N GLY A 87 -2.49 -5.39 4.46
CA GLY A 87 -2.96 -5.03 5.79
C GLY A 87 -1.89 -4.29 6.62
N ALA A 88 -2.32 -3.46 7.54
CA ALA A 88 -1.46 -2.84 8.55
C ALA A 88 -1.45 -3.68 9.83
N MET A 89 -0.39 -3.57 10.63
CA MET A 89 -0.26 -4.18 11.96
C MET A 89 -0.57 -5.69 11.99
N GLY A 90 -1.13 -6.20 13.08
CA GLY A 90 -1.69 -7.56 13.17
C GLY A 90 -3.10 -7.61 12.59
N TYR A 91 -3.58 -8.83 12.30
CA TYR A 91 -4.83 -9.04 11.56
C TYR A 91 -6.05 -8.38 12.22
N TYR A 92 -6.12 -8.43 13.52
CA TYR A 92 -7.21 -7.84 14.31
C TYR A 92 -6.82 -6.53 15.01
N ASP A 93 -5.58 -6.05 14.83
CA ASP A 93 -5.12 -4.81 15.44
C ASP A 93 -5.68 -3.60 14.69
N GLY A 94 -6.65 -2.94 15.30
CA GLY A 94 -7.25 -1.72 14.78
C GLY A 94 -6.92 -0.51 15.62
N LEU A 95 -7.87 0.38 15.79
CA LEU A 95 -7.69 1.66 16.49
C LEU A 95 -7.16 1.49 17.91
N GLY A 96 -6.05 2.16 18.18
CA GLY A 96 -5.38 2.14 19.48
C GLY A 96 -4.79 0.77 19.87
N GLY A 97 -4.84 -0.23 18.97
CA GLY A 97 -4.37 -1.59 19.24
C GLY A 97 -5.27 -2.39 20.19
N VAL A 98 -6.45 -1.86 20.51
CA VAL A 98 -7.39 -2.48 21.48
C VAL A 98 -8.77 -2.78 20.89
N THR A 99 -9.00 -2.45 19.63
CA THR A 99 -10.23 -2.76 18.89
C THR A 99 -9.86 -3.34 17.53
N ASP A 100 -10.82 -4.00 16.87
CA ASP A 100 -10.69 -4.47 15.48
C ASP A 100 -11.20 -3.43 14.45
N THR A 101 -11.65 -2.26 14.91
CA THR A 101 -12.07 -1.16 14.04
C THR A 101 -10.89 -0.64 13.22
N ALA A 102 -11.07 -0.54 11.92
CA ALA A 102 -10.04 -0.18 10.93
C ALA A 102 -8.85 -1.17 10.84
N SER A 103 -9.01 -2.40 11.36
CA SER A 103 -8.02 -3.47 11.21
C SER A 103 -8.02 -4.09 9.81
N ALA A 104 -7.01 -4.90 9.52
CA ALA A 104 -6.96 -5.69 8.28
C ALA A 104 -8.14 -6.68 8.18
N TRP A 105 -8.62 -7.22 9.30
CA TRP A 105 -9.80 -8.07 9.34
C TRP A 105 -11.06 -7.29 8.94
N GLN A 106 -11.29 -6.11 9.52
CA GLN A 106 -12.46 -5.30 9.15
C GLN A 106 -12.42 -4.89 7.67
N LEU A 107 -11.23 -4.65 7.12
CA LEU A 107 -11.09 -4.35 5.69
C LEU A 107 -11.40 -5.60 4.84
N ALA A 108 -10.93 -6.79 5.22
CA ALA A 108 -11.28 -8.04 4.54
C ALA A 108 -12.79 -8.30 4.58
N ASP A 109 -13.43 -8.09 5.74
CA ASP A 109 -14.88 -8.21 5.92
C ASP A 109 -15.64 -7.17 5.09
N THR A 110 -15.18 -5.91 5.10
CA THR A 110 -15.77 -4.84 4.31
C THR A 110 -15.74 -5.13 2.81
N LEU A 111 -14.65 -5.69 2.30
CA LEU A 111 -14.46 -5.97 0.87
C LEU A 111 -14.97 -7.34 0.46
N ASP A 112 -15.35 -8.19 1.41
CA ASP A 112 -15.66 -9.61 1.23
C ASP A 112 -14.53 -10.36 0.50
N LEU A 113 -13.29 -10.11 0.94
CA LEU A 113 -12.10 -10.70 0.34
C LEU A 113 -11.45 -11.74 1.26
N PRO A 114 -10.94 -12.84 0.67
CA PRO A 114 -10.16 -13.81 1.43
C PRO A 114 -8.81 -13.23 1.85
N ALA A 115 -8.36 -13.59 3.06
CA ALA A 115 -7.08 -13.18 3.60
C ALA A 115 -6.02 -14.28 3.46
N LEU A 116 -4.85 -13.92 2.94
CA LEU A 116 -3.63 -14.71 2.96
C LEU A 116 -2.78 -14.27 4.16
N LEU A 117 -2.59 -15.19 5.11
CA LEU A 117 -1.89 -14.88 6.34
C LEU A 117 -0.39 -15.14 6.20
N VAL A 118 0.42 -14.08 6.26
CA VAL A 118 1.89 -14.14 6.25
C VAL A 118 2.39 -14.47 7.64
N VAL A 119 3.04 -15.61 7.79
CA VAL A 119 3.43 -16.16 9.08
C VAL A 119 4.93 -16.44 9.10
N ARG A 120 5.61 -16.00 10.13
CA ARG A 120 7.05 -16.26 10.32
C ARG A 120 7.25 -17.33 11.38
N PRO A 121 7.68 -18.55 11.02
CA PRO A 121 7.78 -19.68 11.94
C PRO A 121 9.07 -19.63 12.80
N LYS A 122 9.51 -18.43 13.21
CA LYS A 122 10.73 -18.25 13.98
C LYS A 122 10.50 -18.66 15.43
N GLY A 123 11.19 -19.75 15.86
CA GLY A 123 11.10 -20.23 17.25
C GLY A 123 9.80 -20.92 17.60
N ALA A 124 8.93 -21.25 16.62
CA ALA A 124 7.67 -21.94 16.85
C ALA A 124 7.41 -22.99 15.75
N SER A 125 6.83 -24.12 16.12
CA SER A 125 6.37 -25.16 15.21
C SER A 125 4.92 -25.54 15.55
N LEU A 126 4.63 -26.53 16.37
CA LEU A 126 3.26 -26.86 16.76
C LEU A 126 2.53 -25.72 17.47
N THR A 127 3.23 -24.93 18.28
CA THR A 127 2.69 -23.72 18.92
C THR A 127 2.14 -22.74 17.91
N LEU A 128 2.73 -22.67 16.71
CA LEU A 128 2.23 -21.84 15.61
C LEU A 128 0.82 -22.24 15.17
N ALA A 129 0.52 -23.56 15.15
CA ALA A 129 -0.83 -24.02 14.84
C ALA A 129 -1.85 -23.57 15.89
N ALA A 130 -1.47 -23.52 17.16
CA ALA A 130 -2.35 -23.01 18.23
C ALA A 130 -2.63 -21.51 18.07
N GLU A 131 -1.61 -20.71 17.71
CA GLU A 131 -1.78 -19.29 17.39
C GLU A 131 -2.74 -19.08 16.22
N LEU A 132 -2.55 -19.82 15.13
CA LEU A 132 -3.39 -19.74 13.93
C LEU A 132 -4.84 -20.17 14.21
N ARG A 133 -5.05 -21.23 15.00
CA ARG A 133 -6.40 -21.61 15.45
C ARG A 133 -7.06 -20.52 16.29
N GLY A 134 -6.30 -19.85 17.13
CA GLY A 134 -6.78 -18.70 17.88
C GLY A 134 -7.29 -17.59 16.98
N LEU A 135 -6.54 -17.29 15.91
CA LEU A 135 -6.94 -16.27 14.93
C LEU A 135 -8.21 -16.68 14.16
N THR A 136 -8.35 -17.94 13.74
CA THR A 136 -9.56 -18.39 13.04
C THR A 136 -10.79 -18.48 13.92
N ALA A 137 -10.62 -18.67 15.22
CA ALA A 137 -11.71 -18.76 16.20
C ALA A 137 -12.15 -17.39 16.76
N PHE A 138 -11.32 -16.34 16.59
CA PHE A 138 -11.53 -15.07 17.28
C PHE A 138 -12.69 -14.23 16.72
N ARG A 139 -12.93 -14.30 15.40
CA ARG A 139 -14.05 -13.62 14.73
C ARG A 139 -14.68 -14.54 13.69
N THR A 140 -15.97 -14.33 13.44
CA THR A 140 -16.73 -15.04 12.41
C THR A 140 -17.50 -14.03 11.56
N PRO A 141 -17.32 -13.99 10.24
CA PRO A 141 -16.33 -14.77 9.46
C PRO A 141 -14.89 -14.30 9.72
N HIS A 142 -13.92 -15.21 9.69
CA HIS A 142 -12.52 -14.84 9.87
C HIS A 142 -11.79 -14.50 8.56
N HIS A 143 -12.37 -14.79 7.42
CA HIS A 143 -11.85 -14.57 6.06
C HIS A 143 -10.47 -15.17 5.72
N ILE A 144 -9.77 -15.78 6.67
CA ILE A 144 -8.45 -16.40 6.43
C ILE A 144 -8.64 -17.64 5.55
N ALA A 145 -8.07 -17.61 4.33
CA ALA A 145 -8.22 -18.67 3.33
C ALA A 145 -6.93 -19.48 3.11
N GLY A 146 -5.78 -18.98 3.55
CA GLY A 146 -4.50 -19.66 3.38
C GLY A 146 -3.36 -19.04 4.17
N ILE A 147 -2.23 -19.74 4.20
CA ILE A 147 -1.01 -19.38 4.92
C ILE A 147 0.14 -19.28 3.93
N LEU A 148 0.94 -18.21 4.03
CA LEU A 148 2.25 -18.05 3.40
C LEU A 148 3.31 -17.98 4.49
N LEU A 149 4.24 -18.94 4.50
CA LEU A 149 5.36 -18.93 5.45
C LEU A 149 6.45 -17.97 4.96
N ASN A 150 6.82 -16.99 5.78
CA ASN A 150 7.86 -16.01 5.46
C ASN A 150 9.11 -16.24 6.30
N ASP A 151 10.29 -15.92 5.77
CA ASP A 151 11.58 -16.20 6.40
C ASP A 151 11.71 -17.69 6.77
N CYS A 152 11.27 -18.55 5.83
CA CYS A 152 11.12 -19.98 6.01
C CYS A 152 11.78 -20.74 4.84
N THR A 153 12.79 -21.55 5.10
CA THR A 153 13.42 -22.36 4.08
C THR A 153 12.45 -23.40 3.52
N GLN A 154 12.67 -23.85 2.28
CA GLN A 154 11.82 -24.88 1.65
C GLN A 154 11.77 -26.17 2.46
N GLY A 155 12.89 -26.60 3.04
CA GLY A 155 12.94 -27.79 3.91
C GLY A 155 12.08 -27.64 5.17
N LEU A 156 12.14 -26.49 5.82
CA LEU A 156 11.31 -26.19 6.98
C LEU A 156 9.82 -26.07 6.57
N CYS A 157 9.55 -25.45 5.43
CA CYS A 157 8.19 -25.37 4.88
C CYS A 157 7.62 -26.78 4.63
N ALA A 158 8.37 -27.67 3.99
CA ALA A 158 7.95 -29.05 3.74
C ALA A 158 7.65 -29.84 5.04
N LEU A 159 8.39 -29.54 6.12
CA LEU A 159 8.14 -30.13 7.44
C LEU A 159 6.88 -29.55 8.10
N LEU A 160 6.69 -28.23 8.06
CA LEU A 160 5.61 -27.55 8.79
C LEU A 160 4.26 -27.65 8.06
N LYS A 161 4.25 -27.62 6.73
CA LYS A 161 3.03 -27.58 5.90
C LYS A 161 2.01 -28.67 6.29
N PRO A 162 2.33 -29.99 6.29
CA PRO A 162 1.34 -31.01 6.59
C PRO A 162 0.81 -30.91 8.03
N MET A 163 1.62 -30.50 8.97
CA MET A 163 1.21 -30.30 10.36
C MET A 163 0.27 -29.09 10.47
N LEU A 164 0.62 -27.95 9.88
CA LEU A 164 -0.21 -26.73 9.94
C LEU A 164 -1.56 -26.97 9.26
N GLU A 165 -1.58 -27.58 8.08
CA GLU A 165 -2.81 -27.88 7.35
C GLU A 165 -3.72 -28.83 8.16
N LYS A 166 -3.16 -29.89 8.77
CA LYS A 166 -3.91 -30.82 9.61
C LYS A 166 -4.51 -30.12 10.84
N GLU A 167 -3.72 -29.33 11.54
CA GLU A 167 -4.13 -28.74 12.82
C GLU A 167 -5.06 -27.53 12.65
N THR A 168 -4.92 -26.77 11.56
CA THR A 168 -5.67 -25.51 11.36
C THR A 168 -6.81 -25.65 10.35
N GLY A 169 -6.76 -26.63 9.46
CA GLY A 169 -7.63 -26.71 8.29
C GLY A 169 -7.33 -25.69 7.20
N LEU A 170 -6.29 -24.84 7.38
CA LEU A 170 -5.90 -23.84 6.41
C LEU A 170 -4.79 -24.36 5.49
N PRO A 171 -4.93 -24.24 4.16
CA PRO A 171 -3.88 -24.64 3.22
C PRO A 171 -2.66 -23.70 3.33
N VAL A 172 -1.45 -24.27 3.21
CA VAL A 172 -0.19 -23.52 3.11
C VAL A 172 0.17 -23.39 1.64
N VAL A 173 0.11 -22.16 1.11
CA VAL A 173 0.37 -21.87 -0.31
C VAL A 173 1.85 -21.87 -0.68
N GLY A 174 2.75 -21.96 0.29
CA GLY A 174 4.18 -21.99 0.07
C GLY A 174 4.96 -21.19 1.11
N CYS A 175 6.19 -20.83 0.75
CA CYS A 175 7.06 -20.04 1.63
C CYS A 175 7.91 -19.04 0.84
N LEU A 176 8.36 -18.00 1.54
CA LEU A 176 9.45 -17.13 1.09
C LEU A 176 10.68 -17.44 1.93
N PRO A 177 11.81 -17.84 1.31
CA PRO A 177 13.01 -18.13 2.04
C PRO A 177 13.65 -16.88 2.66
N PRO A 178 14.55 -17.02 3.64
CA PRO A 178 15.37 -15.91 4.09
C PRO A 178 16.22 -15.38 2.93
N LEU A 179 16.09 -14.08 2.65
CA LEU A 179 16.82 -13.37 1.59
C LEU A 179 17.44 -12.09 2.17
N PRO A 180 18.56 -12.19 2.91
CA PRO A 180 19.21 -11.03 3.51
C PRO A 180 19.60 -9.97 2.48
N GLU A 181 20.02 -10.40 1.28
CA GLU A 181 20.40 -9.55 0.15
C GLU A 181 19.21 -8.80 -0.47
N ALA A 182 18.00 -9.26 -0.23
CA ALA A 182 16.76 -8.62 -0.67
C ALA A 182 16.04 -7.86 0.46
N ALA A 183 16.72 -7.64 1.60
CA ALA A 183 16.16 -6.86 2.69
C ALA A 183 15.83 -5.42 2.24
N ILE A 184 14.56 -5.05 2.37
CA ILE A 184 14.07 -3.71 2.07
C ILE A 184 14.01 -2.93 3.37
N GLU A 185 14.89 -1.96 3.52
CA GLU A 185 14.84 -1.03 4.65
C GLU A 185 13.68 -0.07 4.46
N SER A 186 12.70 -0.17 5.32
CA SER A 186 11.42 0.53 5.19
C SER A 186 11.47 1.97 5.67
N ARG A 187 12.34 2.84 5.18
CA ARG A 187 12.24 4.28 5.52
C ARG A 187 12.94 5.15 4.48
N HIS A 188 12.22 6.21 4.02
CA HIS A 188 12.72 7.33 3.20
C HIS A 188 12.71 7.17 1.68
N LEU A 189 11.63 6.63 1.12
CA LEU A 189 11.45 6.48 -0.34
C LEU A 189 11.42 7.81 -1.12
N GLY A 190 11.11 8.93 -0.47
CA GLY A 190 11.13 10.25 -1.10
C GLY A 190 12.53 10.81 -1.38
N LEU A 191 13.61 10.09 -1.01
CA LEU A 191 14.98 10.62 -1.00
C LEU A 191 15.97 9.78 -1.81
N LYS A 192 15.49 8.74 -2.54
CA LYS A 192 16.39 7.77 -3.17
C LYS A 192 16.95 8.25 -4.49
N THR A 193 18.26 8.08 -4.67
CA THR A 193 18.95 8.30 -5.94
C THR A 193 18.62 7.22 -6.97
N ALA A 194 18.92 7.46 -8.25
CA ALA A 194 18.75 6.45 -9.29
C ALA A 194 19.47 5.13 -8.97
N ALA A 195 20.70 5.20 -8.43
CA ALA A 195 21.46 4.00 -8.03
C ALA A 195 20.77 3.22 -6.90
N GLU A 196 20.12 3.90 -5.95
CA GLU A 196 19.34 3.24 -4.89
C GLU A 196 18.07 2.61 -5.44
N ILE A 197 17.48 3.17 -6.49
CA ILE A 197 16.32 2.57 -7.19
C ILE A 197 16.75 1.30 -7.91
N ASP A 198 17.89 1.29 -8.60
CA ASP A 198 18.44 0.11 -9.28
C ASP A 198 18.73 -1.03 -8.28
N ASP A 199 19.32 -0.74 -7.11
CA ASP A 199 19.51 -1.74 -6.05
C ASP A 199 18.17 -2.30 -5.54
N LEU A 200 17.16 -1.44 -5.40
CA LEU A 200 15.81 -1.88 -5.00
C LEU A 200 15.18 -2.77 -6.06
N GLN A 201 15.28 -2.44 -7.34
CA GLN A 201 14.75 -3.28 -8.42
C GLN A 201 15.43 -4.65 -8.44
N ARG A 202 16.74 -4.71 -8.23
CA ARG A 202 17.46 -5.97 -8.08
C ARG A 202 16.95 -6.80 -6.89
N LYS A 203 16.71 -6.17 -5.74
CA LYS A 203 16.14 -6.83 -4.56
C LYS A 203 14.72 -7.35 -4.84
N ILE A 204 13.91 -6.58 -5.52
CA ILE A 204 12.56 -6.99 -5.93
C ILE A 204 12.61 -8.18 -6.89
N GLN A 205 13.56 -8.21 -7.81
CA GLN A 205 13.74 -9.35 -8.71
C GLN A 205 14.05 -10.63 -7.94
N LEU A 206 14.96 -10.56 -6.94
CA LEU A 206 15.26 -11.71 -6.06
C LEU A 206 14.02 -12.21 -5.31
N LEU A 207 13.19 -11.29 -4.79
CA LEU A 207 11.94 -11.63 -4.13
C LEU A 207 10.92 -12.27 -5.10
N SER A 208 10.83 -11.73 -6.31
CA SER A 208 9.99 -12.27 -7.37
C SER A 208 10.38 -13.69 -7.74
N ASP A 209 11.67 -13.93 -7.98
CA ASP A 209 12.20 -15.24 -8.38
C ASP A 209 11.95 -16.28 -7.28
N ALA A 210 12.18 -15.89 -6.02
CA ALA A 210 11.87 -16.75 -4.88
C ALA A 210 10.38 -17.10 -4.83
N ALA A 211 9.49 -16.11 -4.95
CA ALA A 211 8.05 -16.33 -4.93
C ALA A 211 7.59 -17.23 -6.10
N GLN A 212 8.14 -17.03 -7.30
CA GLN A 212 7.82 -17.87 -8.46
C GLN A 212 8.18 -19.33 -8.24
N GLN A 213 9.27 -19.62 -7.53
CA GLN A 213 9.77 -20.98 -7.29
C GLN A 213 9.10 -21.69 -6.11
N THR A 214 8.63 -20.93 -5.10
CA THR A 214 8.27 -21.50 -3.79
C THR A 214 6.78 -21.37 -3.45
N ILE A 215 6.01 -20.62 -4.24
CA ILE A 215 4.55 -20.51 -4.09
C ILE A 215 3.85 -21.51 -5.01
N ASP A 216 2.88 -22.22 -4.46
CA ASP A 216 1.95 -23.05 -5.21
C ASP A 216 0.89 -22.15 -5.88
N TRP A 217 1.20 -21.71 -7.10
CA TRP A 217 0.35 -20.80 -7.86
C TRP A 217 -1.03 -21.38 -8.19
N PRO A 218 -1.16 -22.66 -8.61
CA PRO A 218 -2.47 -23.27 -8.80
C PRO A 218 -3.34 -23.24 -7.54
N LEU A 219 -2.76 -23.55 -6.39
CA LEU A 219 -3.45 -23.48 -5.10
C LEU A 219 -3.82 -22.03 -4.75
N LEU A 220 -2.91 -21.08 -4.97
CA LEU A 220 -3.17 -19.67 -4.74
C LEU A 220 -4.36 -19.18 -5.57
N HIS A 221 -4.42 -19.50 -6.86
CA HIS A 221 -5.56 -19.20 -7.72
C HIS A 221 -6.86 -19.87 -7.23
N THR A 222 -6.80 -21.13 -6.83
CA THR A 222 -7.97 -21.84 -6.30
C THR A 222 -8.57 -21.13 -5.09
N LEU A 223 -7.74 -20.61 -4.20
CA LEU A 223 -8.17 -19.95 -2.96
C LEU A 223 -8.62 -18.52 -3.15
N PHE A 224 -8.01 -17.79 -4.08
CA PHE A 224 -8.08 -16.33 -4.14
C PHE A 224 -8.68 -15.78 -5.44
N ASP A 225 -8.99 -16.60 -6.45
CA ASP A 225 -9.70 -16.12 -7.62
C ASP A 225 -11.14 -15.79 -7.29
N ARG A 226 -11.56 -14.59 -7.68
CA ARG A 226 -12.92 -14.06 -7.53
C ARG A 226 -13.35 -13.36 -8.80
N PRO A 227 -14.67 -13.18 -9.04
CA PRO A 227 -15.15 -12.30 -10.10
C PRO A 227 -14.51 -10.92 -9.98
N ALA A 228 -14.10 -10.34 -11.10
CA ALA A 228 -13.58 -8.98 -11.09
C ALA A 228 -14.67 -8.00 -10.61
N PRO A 229 -14.33 -6.99 -9.81
CA PRO A 229 -15.29 -5.99 -9.41
C PRO A 229 -15.80 -5.23 -10.63
N ALA A 230 -17.09 -4.87 -10.62
CA ALA A 230 -17.67 -4.06 -11.66
C ALA A 230 -17.01 -2.67 -11.67
N ALA A 231 -16.65 -2.19 -12.87
CA ALA A 231 -16.11 -0.85 -13.01
C ALA A 231 -17.14 0.19 -12.51
N VAL A 232 -16.69 1.07 -11.61
CA VAL A 232 -17.48 2.19 -11.15
C VAL A 232 -17.18 3.38 -12.06
N PRO A 233 -18.14 3.86 -12.86
CA PRO A 233 -17.92 5.02 -13.72
C PRO A 233 -17.56 6.25 -12.88
N CYS A 234 -16.48 6.92 -13.27
CA CYS A 234 -16.10 8.21 -12.70
C CYS A 234 -16.35 9.30 -13.75
N THR A 235 -17.15 10.28 -13.40
CA THR A 235 -17.39 11.43 -14.26
C THR A 235 -16.64 12.62 -13.70
N VAL A 236 -15.63 13.09 -14.43
CA VAL A 236 -14.90 14.31 -14.07
C VAL A 236 -15.63 15.48 -14.75
N PRO A 237 -16.19 16.42 -13.98
CA PRO A 237 -16.87 17.59 -14.55
C PRO A 237 -15.83 18.55 -15.17
N PRO A 238 -16.28 19.48 -16.04
CA PRO A 238 -15.41 20.55 -16.52
C PRO A 238 -14.79 21.34 -15.35
N PRO A 239 -13.51 21.72 -15.45
CA PRO A 239 -12.83 22.45 -14.39
C PRO A 239 -13.52 23.78 -14.07
N ARG A 240 -13.70 24.06 -12.79
CA ARG A 240 -14.26 25.33 -12.26
C ARG A 240 -13.23 26.18 -11.56
N VAL A 241 -12.15 25.56 -11.10
CA VAL A 241 -11.09 26.22 -10.36
C VAL A 241 -9.74 25.57 -10.66
N ARG A 242 -8.70 26.37 -10.80
CA ARG A 242 -7.33 25.87 -10.90
C ARG A 242 -6.71 25.82 -9.51
N LEU A 243 -6.23 24.66 -9.09
CA LEU A 243 -5.63 24.41 -7.80
C LEU A 243 -4.14 24.14 -7.95
N ALA A 244 -3.30 25.02 -7.43
CA ALA A 244 -1.86 24.77 -7.36
C ALA A 244 -1.58 23.71 -6.30
N VAL A 245 -0.88 22.64 -6.67
CA VAL A 245 -0.55 21.52 -5.79
C VAL A 245 0.97 21.37 -5.75
N ALA A 246 1.56 21.56 -4.59
CA ALA A 246 2.98 21.31 -4.42
C ALA A 246 3.29 19.81 -4.56
N ARG A 247 4.27 19.47 -5.40
CA ARG A 247 4.63 18.09 -5.66
C ARG A 247 6.10 17.96 -6.08
N ASP A 248 6.92 17.50 -5.15
CA ASP A 248 8.32 17.14 -5.36
C ASP A 248 8.79 16.23 -4.21
N ALA A 249 10.10 16.05 -4.07
CA ALA A 249 10.67 15.23 -3.00
C ALA A 249 10.40 15.78 -1.58
N ALA A 250 10.18 17.09 -1.42
CA ALA A 250 9.82 17.70 -0.15
C ALA A 250 8.31 17.60 0.14
N PHE A 251 7.46 17.57 -0.90
CA PHE A 251 6.00 17.58 -0.79
C PHE A 251 5.43 16.35 -1.56
N CYS A 252 5.60 15.16 -1.00
CA CYS A 252 5.27 13.90 -1.65
C CYS A 252 4.13 13.13 -0.98
N PHE A 253 3.62 13.55 0.18
CA PHE A 253 2.58 12.82 0.92
C PHE A 253 1.17 13.20 0.45
N THR A 254 0.80 12.67 -0.70
CA THR A 254 -0.53 12.86 -1.29
C THR A 254 -1.12 11.52 -1.67
N TYR A 255 -2.33 11.24 -1.23
CA TYR A 255 -3.09 10.09 -1.72
C TYR A 255 -3.57 10.35 -3.16
N ALA A 256 -3.53 9.32 -3.99
CA ALA A 256 -4.08 9.38 -5.35
C ALA A 256 -5.57 9.74 -5.29
N GLU A 257 -6.30 9.15 -4.36
CA GLU A 257 -7.73 9.36 -4.13
C GLU A 257 -8.07 10.81 -3.76
N THR A 258 -7.17 11.50 -3.03
CA THR A 258 -7.35 12.94 -2.74
C THR A 258 -7.27 13.77 -4.02
N LEU A 259 -6.31 13.47 -4.88
CA LEU A 259 -6.18 14.19 -6.17
C LEU A 259 -7.33 13.89 -7.12
N GLU A 260 -7.81 12.65 -7.12
CA GLU A 260 -8.99 12.24 -7.89
C GLU A 260 -10.25 12.95 -7.38
N ALA A 261 -10.49 12.93 -6.07
CA ALA A 261 -11.63 13.63 -5.49
C ALA A 261 -11.62 15.13 -5.79
N LEU A 262 -10.46 15.78 -5.79
CA LEU A 262 -10.35 17.18 -6.19
C LEU A 262 -10.78 17.39 -7.64
N ARG A 263 -10.34 16.52 -8.58
CA ARG A 263 -10.75 16.59 -9.99
C ARG A 263 -12.24 16.33 -10.16
N GLU A 264 -12.78 15.32 -9.48
CA GLU A 264 -14.21 14.98 -9.49
C GLU A 264 -15.08 16.11 -8.95
N ASN A 265 -14.52 16.97 -8.10
CA ASN A 265 -15.19 18.18 -7.63
C ASN A 265 -14.92 19.42 -8.50
N GLY A 266 -14.31 19.25 -9.65
CA GLY A 266 -14.09 20.31 -10.63
C GLY A 266 -12.82 21.13 -10.44
N ALA A 267 -11.78 20.55 -9.82
CA ALA A 267 -10.47 21.18 -9.77
C ALA A 267 -9.58 20.76 -10.97
N GLU A 268 -8.99 21.73 -11.66
CA GLU A 268 -7.82 21.52 -12.51
C GLU A 268 -6.57 21.55 -11.61
N LEU A 269 -5.82 20.44 -11.54
CA LEU A 269 -4.63 20.37 -10.71
C LEU A 269 -3.41 20.86 -11.46
N CYS A 270 -2.83 21.96 -11.01
CA CYS A 270 -1.61 22.56 -11.54
C CYS A 270 -0.46 22.23 -10.58
N PHE A 271 0.35 21.23 -10.93
CA PHE A 271 1.48 20.84 -10.08
C PHE A 271 2.64 21.83 -10.22
N PHE A 272 3.31 22.11 -9.09
CA PHE A 272 4.54 22.89 -9.04
C PHE A 272 5.52 22.29 -8.03
N SER A 273 6.81 22.54 -8.23
CA SER A 273 7.88 22.07 -7.35
C SER A 273 8.41 23.18 -6.45
N PRO A 274 8.15 23.17 -5.15
CA PRO A 274 8.79 24.09 -4.22
C PRO A 274 10.32 24.07 -4.23
N LEU A 275 10.93 22.97 -4.65
CA LEU A 275 12.39 22.83 -4.74
C LEU A 275 13.01 23.39 -6.04
N ALA A 276 12.20 23.56 -7.12
CA ALA A 276 12.73 23.89 -8.44
C ALA A 276 12.07 25.14 -9.07
N ASP A 277 10.76 25.31 -8.89
CA ASP A 277 10.04 26.42 -9.51
C ASP A 277 10.24 27.72 -8.73
N THR A 278 10.25 28.84 -9.44
CA THR A 278 10.45 30.17 -8.88
C THR A 278 9.16 30.97 -8.73
N ALA A 279 8.05 30.46 -9.26
CA ALA A 279 6.73 31.10 -9.23
C ALA A 279 5.62 30.07 -9.03
N LEU A 280 4.46 30.51 -8.59
CA LEU A 280 3.23 29.70 -8.59
C LEU A 280 2.65 29.63 -10.01
N PRO A 281 1.88 28.58 -10.34
CA PRO A 281 1.11 28.54 -11.58
C PRO A 281 0.14 29.72 -11.71
N ASP A 282 -0.11 30.16 -12.94
CA ASP A 282 -0.99 31.29 -13.21
C ASP A 282 -2.47 30.97 -12.99
N ASN A 283 -3.24 32.02 -12.64
CA ASN A 283 -4.70 31.98 -12.52
C ASN A 283 -5.22 30.89 -11.55
N ILE A 284 -4.54 30.67 -10.45
CA ILE A 284 -4.95 29.73 -9.41
C ILE A 284 -6.02 30.35 -8.50
N GLY A 285 -7.04 29.53 -8.15
CA GLY A 285 -8.07 29.86 -7.17
C GLY A 285 -7.86 29.19 -5.81
N GLY A 286 -6.77 28.43 -5.64
CA GLY A 286 -6.39 27.81 -4.38
C GLY A 286 -4.99 27.21 -4.41
N LEU A 287 -4.45 26.95 -3.21
CA LEU A 287 -3.13 26.36 -3.01
C LEU A 287 -3.23 25.15 -2.06
N TYR A 288 -2.67 24.04 -2.48
CA TYR A 288 -2.54 22.85 -1.65
C TYR A 288 -1.07 22.49 -1.45
N LEU A 289 -0.63 22.55 -0.20
CA LEU A 289 0.70 22.13 0.27
C LEU A 289 0.55 20.81 1.04
N PRO A 290 0.70 19.65 0.39
CA PRO A 290 0.61 18.35 1.05
C PRO A 290 1.81 18.12 1.97
N GLY A 291 1.72 17.12 2.84
CA GLY A 291 2.84 16.68 3.65
C GLY A 291 3.99 16.11 2.82
N GLY A 292 5.07 15.75 3.50
CA GLY A 292 6.27 15.19 2.90
C GLY A 292 7.44 15.21 3.87
N TYR A 293 8.61 15.50 3.34
CA TYR A 293 9.85 15.64 4.09
C TYR A 293 10.47 17.06 3.96
N PRO A 294 9.70 18.15 4.15
CA PRO A 294 10.23 19.50 3.97
C PRO A 294 11.42 19.80 4.91
N GLU A 295 11.46 19.18 6.09
CA GLU A 295 12.57 19.29 7.04
C GLU A 295 13.90 18.80 6.47
N LEU A 296 13.89 17.79 5.61
CA LEU A 296 15.10 17.26 4.97
C LEU A 296 15.59 18.18 3.84
N TYR A 297 14.72 19.00 3.30
CA TYR A 297 15.01 19.94 2.24
C TYR A 297 14.99 21.41 2.70
N ALA A 298 15.00 21.67 4.02
CA ALA A 298 14.83 22.99 4.58
C ALA A 298 15.80 24.03 4.00
N ALA A 299 17.09 23.69 3.83
CA ALA A 299 18.08 24.59 3.25
C ALA A 299 17.75 24.96 1.78
N ARG A 300 17.29 24.02 0.97
CA ARG A 300 16.91 24.25 -0.42
C ARG A 300 15.62 25.08 -0.52
N LEU A 301 14.63 24.75 0.30
CA LEU A 301 13.39 25.52 0.39
C LEU A 301 13.66 26.96 0.86
N ALA A 302 14.55 27.13 1.85
CA ALA A 302 14.96 28.44 2.34
C ALA A 302 15.68 29.28 1.25
N ALA A 303 16.51 28.64 0.42
CA ALA A 303 17.22 29.30 -0.66
C ALA A 303 16.29 29.75 -1.81
N ASN A 304 15.12 29.14 -1.98
CA ASN A 304 14.14 29.52 -3.01
C ASN A 304 13.32 30.76 -2.56
N ALA A 305 13.99 31.91 -2.44
CA ALA A 305 13.38 33.14 -1.94
C ALA A 305 12.24 33.63 -2.86
N ALA A 306 12.35 33.43 -4.16
CA ALA A 306 11.35 33.91 -5.13
C ALA A 306 10.02 33.20 -4.92
N LEU A 307 10.00 31.86 -4.87
CA LEU A 307 8.77 31.11 -4.66
C LEU A 307 8.19 31.34 -3.27
N ARG A 308 9.04 31.42 -2.22
CA ARG A 308 8.55 31.73 -0.86
C ARG A 308 7.85 33.09 -0.80
N ALA A 309 8.40 34.08 -1.50
CA ALA A 309 7.76 35.39 -1.58
C ALA A 309 6.43 35.33 -2.35
N ALA A 310 6.36 34.55 -3.44
CA ALA A 310 5.14 34.35 -4.22
C ALA A 310 4.05 33.65 -3.38
N VAL A 311 4.39 32.57 -2.68
CA VAL A 311 3.47 31.85 -1.77
C VAL A 311 2.99 32.79 -0.66
N LYS A 312 3.90 33.48 0.01
CA LYS A 312 3.55 34.44 1.06
C LYS A 312 2.60 35.53 0.59
N SER A 313 2.90 36.12 -0.57
CA SER A 313 2.05 37.15 -1.18
C SER A 313 0.66 36.61 -1.52
N ALA A 314 0.58 35.42 -2.10
CA ALA A 314 -0.70 34.79 -2.45
C ALA A 314 -1.56 34.50 -1.21
N VAL A 315 -0.97 33.92 -0.16
CA VAL A 315 -1.66 33.63 1.11
C VAL A 315 -2.10 34.93 1.80
N GLN A 316 -1.24 35.94 1.89
CA GLN A 316 -1.58 37.27 2.46
C GLN A 316 -2.64 37.98 1.61
N GLY A 317 -2.67 37.73 0.29
CA GLY A 317 -3.69 38.23 -0.62
C GLY A 317 -5.04 37.51 -0.51
N GLY A 318 -5.17 36.55 0.40
CA GLY A 318 -6.43 35.83 0.66
C GLY A 318 -6.65 34.62 -0.22
N LEU A 319 -5.61 34.07 -0.90
CA LEU A 319 -5.75 32.82 -1.66
C LEU A 319 -6.09 31.67 -0.70
N PRO A 320 -7.22 30.95 -0.89
CA PRO A 320 -7.56 29.78 -0.11
C PRO A 320 -6.41 28.76 -0.12
N THR A 321 -5.92 28.39 1.05
CA THR A 321 -4.74 27.54 1.19
C THR A 321 -5.01 26.41 2.17
N VAL A 322 -4.66 25.19 1.77
CA VAL A 322 -4.61 24.02 2.66
C VAL A 322 -3.15 23.60 2.79
N ASP A 323 -2.67 23.58 4.02
CA ASP A 323 -1.33 23.15 4.37
C ASP A 323 -1.40 22.04 5.42
N ARG A 324 -0.74 20.90 5.15
CA ARG A 324 -0.78 19.72 6.02
C ARG A 324 0.49 19.49 6.84
N LYS A 325 1.58 20.13 6.48
CA LYS A 325 2.85 20.02 7.21
C LYS A 325 3.67 21.26 6.96
N SER A 326 3.17 22.41 7.44
CA SER A 326 3.96 23.63 7.37
C SER A 326 5.15 23.52 8.31
N VAL A 327 6.32 23.70 7.74
CA VAL A 327 7.51 24.12 8.45
C VAL A 327 7.66 25.61 8.14
N VAL A 328 6.96 26.41 8.89
CA VAL A 328 7.08 27.87 8.79
C VAL A 328 8.18 28.34 9.71
#